data_00f02335f50aa604d753a46c282c1b37
#
_entry.id   00f02335f50aa604d753a46c282c1b37
#
_cell.length_a   1.000
_cell.length_b   1.000
_cell.length_c   1.000
_cell.angle_alpha   90.00
_cell.angle_beta   90.00
_cell.angle_gamma   90.00
#
_symmetry.space_group_name_H-M   'P 1'
#
loop_
_entity.id
_entity.type
_entity.pdbx_description
1 polymer ?
#
loop_
_entity_poly.entity_id
_entity_poly.type
_entity_poly.pdbx_seq_one_letter_code
_entity_poly.pdbx_strand_id
1 'polypeptide(L)'
;EHGKKFFEGVNERYTEYAKRLEPKIGIPYTVITPLIFIFVRACVHYAMFEDEYYLKTQMEVLKQGVALFTDKYRSQYLRGGNDK
;
A
#
# COMPACT_ATOMS: atom_id res chain seq x y z
N GLU A 1 -1.42 -23.77 -9.77
CA GLU A 1 -2.22 -22.97 -10.69
C GLU A 1 -3.39 -22.27 -10.01
N HIS A 2 -4.09 -22.96 -9.12
CA HIS A 2 -5.19 -22.33 -8.39
C HIS A 2 -4.70 -21.16 -7.54
N GLY A 3 -3.52 -21.31 -6.93
CA GLY A 3 -2.94 -20.24 -6.13
C GLY A 3 -2.58 -19.03 -6.98
N LYS A 4 -2.06 -19.29 -8.18
CA LYS A 4 -1.69 -18.20 -9.08
C LYS A 4 -2.90 -17.39 -9.52
N LYS A 5 -3.99 -18.05 -9.89
CA LYS A 5 -5.23 -17.36 -10.28
C LYS A 5 -5.81 -16.58 -9.12
N PHE A 6 -5.74 -17.14 -7.91
CA PHE A 6 -6.20 -16.45 -6.71
C PHE A 6 -5.42 -15.17 -6.49
N PHE A 7 -4.08 -15.25 -6.58
CA PHE A 7 -3.24 -14.06 -6.40
C PHE A 7 -3.49 -13.01 -7.45
N GLU A 8 -3.68 -13.43 -8.70
CA GLU A 8 -3.97 -12.49 -9.79
C GLU A 8 -5.28 -11.74 -9.52
N GLY A 9 -6.32 -12.46 -9.11
CA GLY A 9 -7.60 -11.83 -8.81
C GLY A 9 -7.52 -10.87 -7.63
N VAL A 10 -6.80 -11.28 -6.57
CA VAL A 10 -6.59 -10.42 -5.40
C VAL A 10 -5.80 -9.18 -5.79
N ASN A 11 -4.74 -9.36 -6.58
CA ASN A 11 -3.92 -8.26 -7.03
C ASN A 11 -4.73 -7.26 -7.87
N GLU A 12 -5.60 -7.76 -8.74
CA GLU A 12 -6.47 -6.89 -9.53
C GLU A 12 -7.39 -6.05 -8.66
N ARG A 13 -8.00 -6.65 -7.63
CA ARG A 13 -8.88 -5.94 -6.71
C ARG A 13 -8.12 -4.86 -5.94
N TYR A 14 -6.92 -5.18 -5.47
CA TYR A 14 -6.11 -4.22 -4.75
C TYR A 14 -5.66 -3.09 -5.67
N THR A 15 -5.31 -3.42 -6.90
CA THR A 15 -4.93 -2.42 -7.89
C THR A 15 -6.09 -1.47 -8.20
N GLU A 16 -7.29 -2.01 -8.37
CA GLU A 16 -8.48 -1.18 -8.60
C GLU A 16 -8.74 -0.25 -7.41
N TYR A 17 -8.62 -0.77 -6.20
CA TYR A 17 -8.79 0.02 -5.00
C TYR A 17 -7.72 1.11 -4.90
N ALA A 18 -6.48 0.75 -5.21
CA ALA A 18 -5.36 1.69 -5.19
C ALA A 18 -5.56 2.81 -6.22
N LYS A 19 -6.07 2.49 -7.40
CA LYS A 19 -6.36 3.49 -8.42
C LYS A 19 -7.39 4.51 -7.93
N ARG A 20 -8.37 4.07 -7.15
CA ARG A 20 -9.36 4.97 -6.57
C ARG A 20 -8.76 5.87 -5.50
N LEU A 21 -7.75 5.37 -4.77
CA LEU A 21 -7.10 6.14 -3.73
C LEU A 21 -6.08 7.12 -4.28
N GLU A 22 -5.51 6.85 -5.45
CA GLU A 22 -4.44 7.68 -6.01
C GLU A 22 -4.77 9.17 -6.04
N PRO A 23 -5.91 9.60 -6.60
CA PRO A 23 -6.21 11.03 -6.65
C PRO A 23 -6.48 11.65 -5.27
N LYS A 24 -6.85 10.83 -4.29
CA LYS A 24 -7.14 11.32 -2.94
C LYS A 24 -5.88 11.47 -2.10
N ILE A 25 -4.91 10.61 -2.31
CA ILE A 25 -3.70 10.55 -1.49
C ILE A 25 -2.54 11.26 -2.17
N GLY A 26 -2.51 11.25 -3.50
CA GLY A 26 -1.42 11.82 -4.28
C GLY A 26 -0.24 10.89 -4.45
N ILE A 27 -0.44 9.59 -4.21
CA ILE A 27 0.59 8.56 -4.38
C ILE A 27 0.16 7.66 -5.54
N PRO A 28 1.07 7.33 -6.49
CA PRO A 28 0.71 6.46 -7.61
C PRO A 28 0.18 5.11 -7.14
N TYR A 29 -0.82 4.58 -7.85
CA TYR A 29 -1.40 3.30 -7.48
C TYR A 29 -0.36 2.16 -7.50
N THR A 30 0.67 2.28 -8.32
CA THR A 30 1.75 1.29 -8.38
C THR A 30 2.52 1.18 -7.07
N VAL A 31 2.50 2.22 -6.25
CA VAL A 31 3.10 2.23 -4.91
C VAL A 31 2.07 1.81 -3.87
N ILE A 32 0.83 2.25 -4.03
CA ILE A 32 -0.24 1.94 -3.07
C ILE A 32 -0.53 0.44 -3.02
N THR A 33 -0.55 -0.22 -4.19
CA THR A 33 -0.89 -1.65 -4.26
C THR A 33 0.00 -2.53 -3.37
N PRO A 34 1.35 -2.43 -3.45
CA PRO A 34 2.20 -3.21 -2.54
C PRO A 34 1.96 -2.88 -1.06
N LEU A 35 1.66 -1.63 -0.74
CA LEU A 35 1.39 -1.24 0.64
C LEU A 35 0.13 -1.91 1.17
N ILE A 36 -0.91 -2.01 0.34
CA ILE A 36 -2.12 -2.72 0.70
C ILE A 36 -1.82 -4.19 0.97
N PHE A 37 -0.98 -4.81 0.14
CA PHE A 37 -0.57 -6.20 0.34
C PHE A 37 0.13 -6.41 1.68
N ILE A 38 1.05 -5.52 2.02
CA ILE A 38 1.77 -5.60 3.30
C ILE A 38 0.77 -5.52 4.46
N PHE A 39 -0.17 -4.60 4.38
CA PHE A 39 -1.17 -4.42 5.42
C PHE A 39 -2.03 -5.67 5.60
N VAL A 40 -2.58 -6.17 4.49
CA VAL A 40 -3.47 -7.34 4.53
C VAL A 40 -2.73 -8.57 5.04
N ARG A 41 -1.50 -8.76 4.56
CA ARG A 41 -0.68 -9.90 4.99
C ARG A 41 -0.39 -9.86 6.48
N ALA A 42 -0.11 -8.67 7.01
CA ALA A 42 0.14 -8.51 8.44
C ALA A 42 -1.10 -8.85 9.26
N CYS A 43 -2.27 -8.43 8.79
CA CYS A 43 -3.54 -8.74 9.46
C CYS A 43 -3.83 -10.24 9.45
N VAL A 44 -3.59 -10.91 8.31
CA VAL A 44 -3.80 -12.35 8.19
C VAL A 44 -2.84 -13.10 9.12
N HIS A 45 -1.58 -12.69 9.16
CA HIS A 45 -0.59 -13.31 10.05
C HIS A 45 -1.04 -13.20 11.50
N TYR A 46 -1.49 -12.02 11.90
CA TYR A 46 -1.98 -11.82 13.27
C TYR A 46 -3.18 -12.70 13.56
N ALA A 47 -4.12 -12.79 12.62
CA ALA A 47 -5.31 -13.62 12.80
C ALA A 47 -4.96 -15.09 12.99
N MET A 48 -3.91 -15.56 12.34
CA MET A 48 -3.50 -16.96 12.42
C MET A 48 -2.64 -17.27 13.65
N PHE A 49 -1.75 -16.36 14.03
CA PHE A 49 -0.72 -16.63 15.05
C PHE A 49 -0.81 -15.74 16.28
N GLU A 50 -1.66 -14.72 16.25
CA GLU A 50 -1.83 -13.76 17.34
C GLU A 50 -0.49 -13.12 17.75
N ASP A 51 0.39 -12.94 16.78
CA ASP A 51 1.72 -12.37 17.00
C ASP A 51 1.65 -10.85 16.96
N GLU A 52 1.45 -10.23 18.12
CA GLU A 52 1.34 -8.78 18.22
C GLU A 52 2.63 -8.09 17.85
N TYR A 53 3.77 -8.68 18.15
CA TYR A 53 5.06 -8.08 17.82
C TYR A 53 5.22 -7.96 16.31
N TYR A 54 4.88 -9.01 15.58
CA TYR A 54 4.95 -8.98 14.12
C TYR A 54 4.00 -7.91 13.56
N LEU A 55 2.78 -7.88 14.06
CA LEU A 55 1.78 -6.92 13.59
C LEU A 55 2.27 -5.48 13.84
N LYS A 56 2.72 -5.18 15.05
CA LYS A 56 3.20 -3.83 15.40
C LYS A 56 4.40 -3.43 14.56
N THR A 57 5.33 -4.37 14.33
CA THR A 57 6.53 -4.11 13.52
C THR A 57 6.13 -3.81 12.09
N GLN A 58 5.22 -4.60 11.51
CA GLN A 58 4.77 -4.38 10.14
C GLN A 58 4.00 -3.06 10.00
N MET A 59 3.17 -2.73 10.98
CA MET A 59 2.45 -1.47 10.97
C MET A 59 3.39 -0.27 11.06
N GLU A 60 4.44 -0.38 11.85
CA GLU A 60 5.43 0.69 11.97
C GLU A 60 6.20 0.89 10.66
N VAL A 61 6.63 -0.19 10.03
CA VAL A 61 7.29 -0.12 8.73
C VAL A 61 6.36 0.50 7.69
N LEU A 62 5.11 0.05 7.68
CA LEU A 62 4.12 0.57 6.75
C LEU A 62 3.88 2.06 6.97
N LYS A 63 3.75 2.48 8.23
CA LYS A 63 3.55 3.88 8.58
C LYS A 63 4.71 4.75 8.10
N GLN A 64 5.94 4.31 8.34
CA GLN A 64 7.12 5.03 7.90
C GLN A 64 7.21 5.08 6.38
N GLY A 65 6.91 3.96 5.71
CA GLY A 65 6.89 3.90 4.26
C GLY A 65 5.87 4.84 3.65
N VAL A 66 4.67 4.87 4.21
CA VAL A 66 3.61 5.77 3.73
C VAL A 66 4.04 7.23 3.90
N ALA A 67 4.63 7.57 5.06
CA ALA A 67 5.09 8.92 5.30
C ALA A 67 6.15 9.35 4.31
N LEU A 68 7.14 8.48 4.05
CA LEU A 68 8.20 8.78 3.08
C LEU A 68 7.65 8.96 1.67
N PHE A 69 6.77 8.06 1.25
CA PHE A 69 6.18 8.16 -0.08
C PHE A 69 5.28 9.37 -0.21
N THR A 70 4.54 9.70 0.83
CA THR A 70 3.67 10.88 0.82
C THR A 70 4.51 12.14 0.63
N ASP A 71 5.60 12.27 1.38
CA ASP A 71 6.49 13.42 1.24
C ASP A 71 7.10 13.49 -0.15
N LYS A 72 7.58 12.34 -0.65
CA LYS A 72 8.22 12.30 -1.96
C LYS A 72 7.26 12.73 -3.08
N TYR A 73 6.09 12.12 -3.13
CA TYR A 73 5.15 12.38 -4.22
C TYR A 73 4.44 13.71 -4.06
N ARG A 74 4.23 14.16 -2.84
CA ARG A 74 3.67 15.48 -2.59
C ARG A 74 4.60 16.55 -3.10
N SER A 75 5.90 16.41 -2.84
CA SER A 75 6.90 17.36 -3.35
C SER A 75 6.90 17.41 -4.87
N GLN A 76 6.85 16.25 -5.51
CA GLN A 76 6.81 16.17 -6.97
C GLN A 76 5.55 16.79 -7.54
N TYR A 77 4.42 16.55 -6.90
CA TYR A 77 3.14 17.11 -7.32
C TYR A 77 3.15 18.64 -7.25
N LEU A 78 3.67 19.18 -6.15
CA LEU A 78 3.75 20.63 -5.97
C LEU A 78 4.69 21.25 -6.98
N ARG A 79 5.83 20.61 -7.27
CA ARG A 79 6.75 21.09 -8.29
C ARG A 79 6.09 21.09 -9.67
N GLY A 80 5.41 20.03 -10.00
CA GLY A 80 4.69 19.92 -11.27
C GLY A 80 3.66 21.02 -11.42
N GLY A 81 2.96 21.35 -10.34
CA GLY A 81 1.99 22.42 -10.33
C GLY A 81 2.62 23.79 -10.51
N ASN A 82 3.81 23.97 -9.95
CA ASN A 82 4.53 25.24 -10.05
C ASN A 82 5.12 25.47 -11.46
N ASP A 83 5.43 24.41 -12.16
CA ASP A 83 6.01 24.49 -13.50
C ASP A 83 4.98 24.84 -14.57
N LYS A 84 3.74 24.83 -14.21
CA LYS A 84 2.66 25.21 -15.09
C LYS A 84 2.32 26.68 -14.92
#